data_0409989416f5453001f07b3dbd60f01e
#
_entry.id   0409989416f5453001f07b3dbd60f01e
#
_cell.length_a   1.000
_cell.length_b   1.000
_cell.length_c   1.000
_cell.angle_alpha   90.00
_cell.angle_beta   90.00
_cell.angle_gamma   90.00
#
_symmetry.space_group_name_H-M   'P 1'
#
loop_
_entity.id
_entity.type
_entity.pdbx_description
1 polymer ?
#
loop_
_entity_poly.entity_id
_entity_poly.type
_entity_poly.pdbx_seq_one_letter_code
_entity_poly.pdbx_strand_id
1 'polypeptide(L)'
;MQVFKFNRNNLGQANEQHLNLVYNQDAYSKFINHTFSLTNVELQIQEKKQEFNKEKRTLLVNSLLKQYENVQESSLSINNIKLLKNENAFTVTTGHQLSFFSGPM
;
A
#
# COMPACT_ATOMS: atom_id res chain seq x y z
N MET A 1 -14.31 21.13 -23.92
CA MET A 1 -14.44 19.66 -23.68
C MET A 1 -15.53 19.45 -22.64
N GLN A 2 -16.64 18.81 -22.96
CA GLN A 2 -17.66 18.45 -21.98
C GLN A 2 -17.19 17.19 -21.24
N VAL A 3 -17.08 17.29 -19.90
CA VAL A 3 -16.75 16.16 -19.04
C VAL A 3 -18.06 15.57 -18.50
N PHE A 4 -18.40 14.37 -18.93
CA PHE A 4 -19.53 13.63 -18.38
C PHE A 4 -19.09 12.84 -17.16
N LYS A 5 -19.71 13.09 -15.99
CA LYS A 5 -19.51 12.32 -14.79
C LYS A 5 -20.63 11.29 -14.64
N PHE A 6 -20.27 10.02 -14.65
CA PHE A 6 -21.20 8.93 -14.41
C PHE A 6 -21.01 8.36 -13.01
N ASN A 7 -22.13 8.10 -12.33
CA ASN A 7 -22.06 7.33 -11.09
C ASN A 7 -21.82 5.85 -11.43
N ARG A 8 -20.82 5.27 -10.84
CA ARG A 8 -20.42 3.88 -11.07
C ARG A 8 -21.51 2.87 -10.74
N ASN A 9 -22.42 3.19 -9.82
CA ASN A 9 -23.59 2.37 -9.49
C ASN A 9 -24.51 2.16 -10.70
N ASN A 10 -24.45 3.02 -11.70
CA ASN A 10 -25.29 2.95 -12.90
C ASN A 10 -24.66 2.10 -14.02
N LEU A 11 -23.46 1.60 -13.85
CA LEU A 11 -22.74 0.86 -14.90
C LEU A 11 -23.08 -0.64 -14.98
N GLY A 12 -23.91 -1.17 -14.08
CA GLY A 12 -24.45 -2.55 -14.14
C GLY A 12 -23.43 -3.69 -14.08
N GLN A 13 -22.14 -3.40 -14.20
CA GLN A 13 -21.04 -4.38 -14.24
C GLN A 13 -20.13 -4.37 -13.00
N ALA A 14 -20.35 -3.44 -12.08
CA ALA A 14 -19.51 -3.34 -10.89
C ALA A 14 -19.99 -4.31 -9.81
N ASN A 15 -19.06 -5.08 -9.26
CA ASN A 15 -19.34 -5.96 -8.13
C ASN A 15 -19.80 -5.13 -6.92
N GLU A 16 -20.82 -5.59 -6.20
CA GLU A 16 -21.35 -4.94 -5.00
C GLU A 16 -20.26 -4.67 -3.95
N GLN A 17 -19.34 -5.58 -3.75
CA GLN A 17 -18.20 -5.39 -2.84
C GLN A 17 -17.34 -4.19 -3.26
N HIS A 18 -17.06 -4.05 -4.54
CA HIS A 18 -16.30 -2.92 -5.05
C HIS A 18 -17.05 -1.60 -4.89
N LEU A 19 -18.36 -1.59 -5.15
CA LEU A 19 -19.20 -0.41 -4.95
C LEU A 19 -19.24 0.01 -3.49
N ASN A 20 -19.39 -0.93 -2.57
CA ASN A 20 -19.34 -0.65 -1.14
C ASN A 20 -17.97 -0.12 -0.70
N LEU A 21 -16.86 -0.65 -1.21
CA LEU A 21 -15.53 -0.15 -0.87
C LEU A 21 -15.32 1.31 -1.32
N VAL A 22 -15.92 1.72 -2.42
CA VAL A 22 -15.79 3.08 -2.96
C VAL A 22 -16.78 4.06 -2.33
N TYR A 23 -18.03 3.65 -2.14
CA TYR A 23 -19.13 4.55 -1.75
C TYR A 23 -19.66 4.35 -0.34
N ASN A 24 -19.41 3.19 0.26
CA ASN A 24 -19.90 2.82 1.59
C ASN A 24 -18.79 2.11 2.38
N GLN A 25 -17.68 2.83 2.62
CA GLN A 25 -16.51 2.26 3.29
C GLN A 25 -16.81 1.79 4.72
N ASP A 26 -17.81 2.36 5.37
CA ASP A 26 -18.21 1.97 6.73
C ASP A 26 -18.67 0.50 6.81
N ALA A 27 -19.18 -0.07 5.72
CA ALA A 27 -19.51 -1.49 5.62
C ALA A 27 -18.30 -2.40 5.85
N TYR A 28 -17.08 -1.88 5.64
CA TYR A 28 -15.81 -2.59 5.80
C TYR A 28 -15.02 -2.17 7.05
N SER A 29 -15.61 -1.40 7.96
CA SER A 29 -14.95 -0.90 9.18
C SER A 29 -14.29 -1.98 10.03
N LYS A 30 -14.75 -3.23 9.94
CA LYS A 30 -14.13 -4.39 10.61
C LYS A 30 -12.83 -4.86 9.95
N PHE A 31 -12.58 -4.50 8.71
CA PHE A 31 -11.46 -4.99 7.89
C PHE A 31 -10.48 -3.90 7.50
N ILE A 32 -10.87 -2.63 7.60
CA ILE A 32 -10.03 -1.47 7.30
C ILE A 32 -9.97 -0.57 8.53
N ASN A 33 -8.77 -0.19 8.95
CA ASN A 33 -8.59 0.71 10.10
C ASN A 33 -9.12 2.11 9.79
N HIS A 34 -8.83 2.60 8.61
CA HIS A 34 -9.18 3.94 8.17
C HIS A 34 -9.77 3.92 6.77
N THR A 35 -10.76 4.76 6.55
CA THR A 35 -11.32 5.00 5.22
C THR A 35 -10.31 5.75 4.34
N PHE A 36 -10.46 5.66 3.02
CA PHE A 36 -9.54 6.29 2.07
C PHE A 36 -9.71 7.81 2.05
N SER A 37 -8.82 8.50 2.76
CA SER A 37 -8.71 9.96 2.72
C SER A 37 -7.26 10.39 3.01
N LEU A 38 -6.86 11.57 2.57
CA LEU A 38 -5.51 12.10 2.85
C LEU A 38 -5.27 12.26 4.36
N THR A 39 -6.27 12.72 5.11
CA THR A 39 -6.19 12.85 6.56
C THR A 39 -5.95 11.51 7.23
N ASN A 40 -6.62 10.46 6.77
CA ASN A 40 -6.47 9.13 7.33
C ASN A 40 -5.12 8.48 6.96
N VAL A 41 -4.49 8.88 5.85
CA VAL A 41 -3.11 8.49 5.55
C VAL A 41 -2.14 9.00 6.60
N GLU A 42 -2.30 10.24 7.06
CA GLU A 42 -1.47 10.80 8.12
C GLU A 42 -1.67 10.06 9.45
N LEU A 43 -2.91 9.75 9.82
CA LEU A 43 -3.21 8.94 11.00
C LEU A 43 -2.58 7.55 10.91
N GLN A 44 -2.71 6.89 9.77
CA GLN A 44 -2.12 5.58 9.52
C GLN A 44 -0.58 5.60 9.64
N ILE A 45 0.06 6.65 9.15
CA ILE A 45 1.52 6.86 9.27
C ILE A 45 1.91 6.98 10.76
N GLN A 46 1.17 7.75 11.54
CA GLN A 46 1.44 7.93 12.97
C GLN A 46 1.30 6.61 13.75
N GLU A 47 0.24 5.85 13.50
CA GLU A 47 0.04 4.53 14.10
C GLU A 47 1.19 3.58 13.73
N LYS A 48 1.54 3.49 12.45
CA LYS A 48 2.64 2.64 11.99
C LYS A 48 3.99 3.07 12.57
N LYS A 49 4.20 4.34 12.81
CA LYS A 49 5.41 4.85 13.46
C LYS A 49 5.55 4.35 14.89
N GLN A 50 4.44 4.25 15.62
CA GLN A 50 4.42 3.73 16.99
C GLN A 50 4.60 2.20 17.02
N GLU A 51 3.91 1.48 16.13
CA GLU A 51 3.97 0.02 16.05
C GLU A 51 5.33 -0.49 15.59
N PHE A 52 5.96 0.23 14.64
CA PHE A 52 7.20 -0.17 13.99
C PHE A 52 8.37 0.67 14.48
N ASN A 53 8.81 0.37 15.69
CA ASN A 53 9.85 1.07 16.40
C ASN A 53 11.26 0.82 15.81
N LYS A 54 12.27 1.51 16.35
CA LYS A 54 13.67 1.46 15.91
C LYS A 54 14.26 0.03 15.94
N GLU A 55 13.90 -0.77 16.92
CA GLU A 55 14.41 -2.15 17.06
C GLU A 55 13.89 -3.02 15.93
N LYS A 56 12.58 -2.98 15.66
CA LYS A 56 11.95 -3.71 14.56
C LYS A 56 12.52 -3.28 13.21
N ARG A 57 12.78 -1.99 13.01
CA ARG A 57 13.42 -1.47 11.80
C ARG A 57 14.83 -2.00 11.62
N THR A 58 15.61 -2.03 12.69
CA THR A 58 16.98 -2.56 12.66
C THR A 58 16.98 -4.04 12.32
N LEU A 59 16.08 -4.82 12.94
CA LEU A 59 15.94 -6.25 12.67
C LEU A 59 15.56 -6.51 11.20
N LEU A 60 14.57 -5.77 10.68
CA LEU A 60 14.14 -5.87 9.28
C LEU A 60 15.30 -5.59 8.33
N VAL A 61 16.00 -4.47 8.51
CA VAL A 61 17.12 -4.08 7.64
C VAL A 61 18.23 -5.10 7.67
N ASN A 62 18.61 -5.60 8.85
CA ASN A 62 19.65 -6.62 8.96
C ASN A 62 19.24 -7.92 8.28
N SER A 63 17.98 -8.33 8.41
CA SER A 63 17.44 -9.52 7.73
C SER A 63 17.46 -9.38 6.22
N LEU A 64 17.05 -8.21 5.71
CA LEU A 64 17.07 -7.92 4.27
C LEU A 64 18.51 -7.89 3.74
N LEU A 65 19.42 -7.19 4.41
CA LEU A 65 20.84 -7.16 3.99
C LEU A 65 21.45 -8.56 3.93
N LYS A 66 21.13 -9.42 4.89
CA LYS A 66 21.57 -10.82 4.89
C LYS A 66 21.05 -11.62 3.70
N GLN A 67 19.79 -11.38 3.27
CA GLN A 67 19.23 -12.02 2.09
C GLN A 67 19.94 -11.59 0.80
N TYR A 68 20.50 -10.38 0.78
CA TYR A 68 21.20 -9.82 -0.37
C TYR A 68 22.72 -10.11 -0.40
N GLU A 69 23.29 -10.73 0.64
CA GLU A 69 24.75 -11.01 0.72
C GLU A 69 25.30 -11.78 -0.49
N ASN A 70 24.50 -12.67 -1.08
CA ASN A 70 24.90 -13.51 -2.19
C ASN A 70 24.21 -13.16 -3.54
N VAL A 71 23.56 -12.01 -3.59
CA VAL A 71 22.85 -11.55 -4.80
C VAL A 71 23.69 -10.48 -5.49
N GLN A 72 23.98 -10.67 -6.77
CA GLN A 72 24.51 -9.59 -7.61
C GLN A 72 23.42 -8.54 -7.81
N GLU A 73 23.46 -7.52 -6.98
CA GLU A 73 22.36 -6.57 -6.94
C GLU A 73 22.83 -5.14 -7.26
N SER A 74 21.88 -4.30 -7.55
CA SER A 74 22.17 -2.89 -7.75
C SER A 74 22.41 -2.18 -6.42
N SER A 75 23.34 -1.23 -6.39
CA SER A 75 23.57 -0.35 -5.25
C SER A 75 22.30 0.37 -4.77
N LEU A 76 21.33 0.59 -5.67
CA LEU A 76 20.03 1.19 -5.36
C LEU A 76 19.21 0.34 -4.39
N SER A 77 19.18 -0.99 -4.56
CA SER A 77 18.45 -1.89 -3.66
C SER A 77 18.99 -1.82 -2.24
N ILE A 78 20.32 -1.90 -2.08
CA ILE A 78 20.98 -1.76 -0.78
C ILE A 78 20.73 -0.39 -0.14
N ASN A 79 20.77 0.68 -0.92
CA ASN A 79 20.48 2.01 -0.42
C ASN A 79 19.03 2.12 0.07
N ASN A 80 18.07 1.60 -0.69
CA ASN A 80 16.66 1.57 -0.29
C ASN A 80 16.43 0.73 0.98
N ILE A 81 17.10 -0.41 1.12
CA ILE A 81 17.06 -1.21 2.35
C ILE A 81 17.57 -0.39 3.54
N LYS A 82 18.70 0.31 3.39
CA LYS A 82 19.25 1.15 4.45
C LYS A 82 18.34 2.30 4.84
N LEU A 83 17.59 2.88 3.89
CA LEU A 83 16.62 3.93 4.17
C LEU A 83 15.51 3.48 5.13
N LEU A 84 15.17 2.19 5.19
CA LEU A 84 14.17 1.65 6.12
C LEU A 84 14.54 1.83 7.60
N LYS A 85 15.81 2.10 7.92
CA LYS A 85 16.22 2.48 9.29
C LYS A 85 15.65 3.84 9.71
N ASN A 86 15.37 4.72 8.78
CA ASN A 86 14.82 6.05 9.07
C ASN A 86 13.39 5.89 9.61
N GLU A 87 13.11 6.54 10.74
CA GLU A 87 11.79 6.53 11.38
C GLU A 87 10.69 7.17 10.52
N ASN A 88 11.06 8.02 9.59
CA ASN A 88 10.15 8.68 8.65
C ASN A 88 10.06 7.95 7.29
N ALA A 89 10.72 6.80 7.15
CA ALA A 89 10.57 5.97 5.95
C ALA A 89 9.39 5.01 6.12
N PHE A 90 8.48 5.05 5.15
CA PHE A 90 7.31 4.16 5.09
C PHE A 90 7.26 3.51 3.72
N THR A 91 6.65 2.33 3.65
CA THR A 91 6.41 1.61 2.40
C THR A 91 4.91 1.58 2.12
N VAL A 92 4.57 1.68 0.85
CA VAL A 92 3.20 1.45 0.37
C VAL A 92 3.21 0.18 -0.45
N THR A 93 2.37 -0.77 -0.06
CA THR A 93 2.22 -2.03 -0.79
C THR A 93 0.89 -2.02 -1.52
N THR A 94 0.93 -2.31 -2.81
CA THR A 94 -0.26 -2.44 -3.65
C THR A 94 -0.29 -3.84 -4.26
N GLY A 95 -1.49 -4.44 -4.30
CA GLY A 95 -1.71 -5.66 -5.06
C GLY A 95 -1.73 -5.34 -6.55
N HIS A 96 -1.03 -6.13 -7.36
CA HIS A 96 -1.09 -6.02 -8.81
C HIS A 96 -1.61 -7.33 -9.38
N GLN A 97 -2.67 -7.25 -10.18
CA GLN A 97 -3.18 -8.43 -10.87
C GLN A 97 -2.24 -8.82 -12.00
N LEU A 98 -2.04 -10.13 -12.16
CA LEU A 98 -1.37 -10.65 -13.34
C LEU A 98 -2.15 -10.25 -14.58
N SER A 99 -1.46 -9.72 -15.56
CA SER A 99 -2.04 -9.42 -16.86
C SER A 99 -1.56 -10.41 -17.91
N PHE A 100 -2.48 -10.81 -18.76
CA PHE A 100 -2.21 -11.65 -19.91
C PHE A 100 -2.55 -10.86 -21.17
N PHE A 101 -1.60 -10.72 -22.10
CA PHE A 101 -1.74 -9.91 -23.31
C PHE A 101 -2.26 -8.49 -23.06
N SER A 102 -1.66 -7.72 -22.19
CA SER A 102 -2.02 -6.33 -21.90
C SER A 102 -3.34 -6.08 -21.15
N GLY A 103 -4.01 -7.11 -20.67
CA GLY A 103 -5.22 -6.97 -19.86
C GLY A 103 -5.19 -7.81 -18.58
N PRO A 104 -5.86 -7.39 -17.50
CA PRO A 104 -6.05 -8.23 -16.32
C PRO A 104 -6.90 -9.44 -16.68
N MET A 105 -6.55 -10.62 -16.14
CA MET A 105 -7.39 -11.81 -16.24
C MET A 105 -8.59 -11.71 -15.31
#